data_d337bb6dc116749caa2f474f0012feea
#
_entry.id   d337bb6dc116749caa2f474f0012feea
#
_cell.length_a   1.000
_cell.length_b   1.000
_cell.length_c   1.000
_cell.angle_alpha   90.00
_cell.angle_beta   90.00
_cell.angle_gamma   90.00
#
_symmetry.space_group_name_H-M   'P 1'
#
loop_
_entity.id
_entity.type
_entity.pdbx_description
1 polymer ?
#
loop_
_entity_poly.entity_id
_entity_poly.type
_entity_poly.pdbx_seq_one_letter_code
_entity_poly.pdbx_strand_id
1 'polypeptide(L)'
;MNFKRLTLTASASLIAIIATACGGTNTATNSPATATVPSDLSISSFTQDFSYMPKLKDLVTAGHGMVGVILPDTTSSVRYVAYDQPYLKQAFDQAGFTSSQYKIDNAQGVEAQQLQIAQADITAGATVLIMDPLNSSVGSQIQTLAAQKGVKIISYDRATFTGTNTYYVSFDNVQVGKLIGQGFMDCVTAWGVKSPKVFTLDGGQNSDPNAVDFAKGYNSVVWGDEVAQETVGKTNSAGMTLVGEKVATDWKNDIGATIFQQAYTGNKNINATIEANDGLGNAVVQVLKHSNVKAKSVPTTGQDASLDGMVNVLTDYQCGSVYKAVYLEAQDAVALAAVLRAGATPPSGLVNGQTSPPSGVTGSTQPASLLKPMWVNKANMEATVIKDKFVDVATLCSKAGAAVCTANGIS
;
A
#
# COMPACT_ATOMS: atom_id res chain seq x y z
N MET A 1 69.57 -5.61 -25.50
CA MET A 1 70.38 -4.72 -26.33
C MET A 1 69.77 -3.31 -26.32
N ASN A 2 70.58 -2.41 -25.81
CA ASN A 2 70.60 -0.96 -25.92
C ASN A 2 69.38 -0.05 -25.71
N PHE A 3 69.50 0.64 -24.60
CA PHE A 3 68.97 1.92 -24.20
C PHE A 3 69.07 3.06 -25.26
N LYS A 4 68.08 3.94 -25.27
CA LYS A 4 68.32 5.39 -25.44
C LYS A 4 67.36 6.21 -24.63
N ARG A 5 67.84 6.84 -23.55
CA ARG A 5 67.22 7.94 -22.82
C ARG A 5 67.26 9.20 -23.68
N LEU A 6 66.19 9.96 -23.72
CA LEU A 6 66.19 11.33 -24.21
C LEU A 6 65.73 12.26 -23.09
N THR A 7 66.64 13.06 -22.61
CA THR A 7 66.47 14.21 -21.75
C THR A 7 66.03 15.40 -22.56
N LEU A 8 64.96 16.10 -22.16
CA LEU A 8 64.62 17.42 -22.69
C LEU A 8 64.58 18.44 -21.54
N THR A 9 65.35 19.47 -21.74
CA THR A 9 65.66 20.59 -20.91
C THR A 9 64.49 21.58 -20.76
N ALA A 10 64.32 22.11 -19.59
CA ALA A 10 63.38 23.18 -19.24
C ALA A 10 63.87 24.54 -19.80
N SER A 11 62.98 25.29 -20.40
CA SER A 11 63.17 26.72 -20.66
C SER A 11 62.07 27.51 -19.97
N ALA A 12 62.50 28.28 -18.99
CA ALA A 12 61.65 29.23 -18.25
C ALA A 12 61.50 30.52 -19.08
N SER A 13 60.26 30.89 -19.40
CA SER A 13 59.96 32.23 -19.94
C SER A 13 59.10 32.98 -18.94
N LEU A 14 59.69 34.03 -18.32
CA LEU A 14 59.00 35.05 -17.56
C LEU A 14 58.12 35.88 -18.51
N ILE A 15 56.83 35.97 -18.23
CA ILE A 15 55.93 36.97 -18.82
C ILE A 15 55.34 37.83 -17.72
N ALA A 16 55.54 39.12 -17.84
CA ALA A 16 55.15 40.18 -16.94
C ALA A 16 53.63 40.31 -16.81
N ILE A 17 53.14 40.47 -15.59
CA ILE A 17 51.72 40.72 -15.27
C ILE A 17 51.47 42.22 -15.47
N ILE A 18 50.59 42.58 -16.37
CA ILE A 18 49.94 43.90 -16.45
C ILE A 18 48.56 43.74 -15.75
N ALA A 19 48.46 44.36 -14.59
CA ALA A 19 47.20 44.46 -13.86
C ALA A 19 46.35 45.56 -14.52
N THR A 20 45.29 45.18 -15.18
CA THR A 20 44.16 46.09 -15.52
C THR A 20 42.99 45.78 -14.63
N ALA A 21 42.73 46.70 -13.69
CA ALA A 21 41.53 46.72 -12.91
C ALA A 21 40.35 47.13 -13.80
N CYS A 22 39.38 46.23 -13.98
CA CYS A 22 38.06 46.57 -14.51
C CYS A 22 37.01 45.87 -13.66
N GLY A 23 36.02 46.63 -13.34
CA GLY A 23 34.87 46.48 -12.47
C GLY A 23 34.30 45.08 -12.27
N GLY A 24 34.10 44.74 -11.03
CA GLY A 24 33.37 43.54 -10.62
C GLY A 24 31.91 43.62 -11.00
N THR A 25 31.52 42.89 -12.03
CA THR A 25 30.13 42.42 -12.11
C THR A 25 30.03 41.23 -11.17
N ASN A 26 29.36 41.47 -10.04
CA ASN A 26 28.84 40.38 -9.17
C ASN A 26 27.87 39.57 -10.05
N THR A 27 28.34 38.56 -10.71
CA THR A 27 27.48 37.44 -11.09
C THR A 27 27.10 36.76 -9.80
N ALA A 28 25.95 37.15 -9.25
CA ALA A 28 25.26 36.36 -8.27
C ALA A 28 25.08 34.98 -8.89
N THR A 29 25.87 34.02 -8.45
CA THR A 29 25.54 32.61 -8.63
C THR A 29 24.23 32.41 -7.91
N ASN A 30 23.12 32.47 -8.67
CA ASN A 30 21.84 31.98 -8.22
C ASN A 30 22.04 30.49 -7.92
N SER A 31 22.43 30.14 -6.71
CA SER A 31 22.16 28.83 -6.18
C SER A 31 20.65 28.63 -6.34
N PRO A 32 20.20 27.53 -6.95
CA PRO A 32 18.77 27.27 -7.01
C PRO A 32 18.22 27.37 -5.59
N ALA A 33 17.20 28.20 -5.42
CA ALA A 33 16.54 28.36 -4.12
C ALA A 33 16.09 26.97 -3.68
N THR A 34 16.67 26.46 -2.60
CA THR A 34 16.25 25.17 -2.03
C THR A 34 14.79 25.33 -1.64
N ALA A 35 13.90 24.57 -2.28
CA ALA A 35 12.48 24.63 -1.98
C ALA A 35 12.27 24.32 -0.49
N THR A 36 11.55 25.19 0.18
CA THR A 36 11.23 25.00 1.60
C THR A 36 10.11 23.99 1.73
N VAL A 37 10.37 22.91 2.45
CA VAL A 37 9.33 21.96 2.82
C VAL A 37 8.39 22.65 3.82
N PRO A 38 7.04 22.62 3.60
CA PRO A 38 6.11 23.18 4.57
C PRO A 38 6.32 22.56 5.95
N SER A 39 6.45 23.41 6.98
CA SER A 39 6.78 22.96 8.36
C SER A 39 5.66 22.13 9.01
N ASP A 40 4.43 22.26 8.51
CA ASP A 40 3.23 21.53 8.94
C ASP A 40 2.95 20.29 8.08
N LEU A 41 3.86 19.93 7.14
CA LEU A 41 3.68 18.74 6.30
C LEU A 41 3.83 17.46 7.13
N SER A 42 2.73 16.74 7.25
CA SER A 42 2.64 15.48 7.98
C SER A 42 1.48 14.63 7.46
N ILE A 43 1.45 13.36 7.82
CA ILE A 43 0.33 12.45 7.46
C ILE A 43 -1.01 12.95 8.01
N SER A 44 -1.01 13.68 9.14
CA SER A 44 -2.22 14.26 9.74
C SER A 44 -2.74 15.51 9.02
N SER A 45 -1.97 16.05 8.07
CA SER A 45 -2.38 17.21 7.27
C SER A 45 -3.32 16.85 6.12
N PHE A 46 -3.39 15.56 5.77
CA PHE A 46 -4.18 15.09 4.64
C PHE A 46 -5.64 14.84 5.04
N THR A 47 -6.54 15.17 4.14
CA THR A 47 -7.99 15.08 4.33
C THR A 47 -8.68 14.60 3.05
N GLN A 48 -9.91 14.13 3.16
CA GLN A 48 -10.68 13.60 2.04
C GLN A 48 -10.89 14.63 0.91
N ASP A 49 -10.89 15.92 1.21
CA ASP A 49 -11.04 17.00 0.24
C ASP A 49 -9.74 17.44 -0.44
N PHE A 50 -8.60 16.83 -0.10
CA PHE A 50 -7.27 17.14 -0.65
C PHE A 50 -6.82 18.60 -0.41
N SER A 51 -7.40 19.30 0.54
CA SER A 51 -7.19 20.74 0.77
C SER A 51 -5.74 21.12 1.12
N TYR A 52 -4.94 20.18 1.58
CA TYR A 52 -3.53 20.42 1.87
C TYR A 52 -2.64 20.42 0.61
N MET A 53 -2.98 19.66 -0.42
CA MET A 53 -2.12 19.41 -1.58
C MET A 53 -1.64 20.69 -2.30
N PRO A 54 -2.45 21.78 -2.45
CA PRO A 54 -1.99 23.02 -3.06
C PRO A 54 -0.79 23.70 -2.36
N LYS A 55 -0.53 23.41 -1.08
CA LYS A 55 0.65 23.91 -0.36
C LYS A 55 1.98 23.33 -0.86
N LEU A 56 1.93 22.26 -1.64
CA LEU A 56 3.11 21.59 -2.20
C LEU A 56 3.60 22.24 -3.50
N LYS A 57 2.90 23.24 -4.04
CA LYS A 57 3.18 23.84 -5.35
C LYS A 57 4.62 24.32 -5.51
N ASP A 58 5.20 24.91 -4.48
CA ASP A 58 6.58 25.41 -4.53
C ASP A 58 7.59 24.26 -4.62
N LEU A 59 7.36 23.15 -3.90
CA LEU A 59 8.14 21.92 -4.03
C LEU A 59 8.02 21.31 -5.44
N VAL A 60 6.81 21.27 -5.98
CA VAL A 60 6.55 20.77 -7.34
C VAL A 60 7.30 21.61 -8.38
N THR A 61 7.28 22.94 -8.22
CA THR A 61 7.97 23.88 -9.12
C THR A 61 9.49 23.76 -9.05
N ALA A 62 10.04 23.56 -7.85
CA ALA A 62 11.48 23.41 -7.65
C ALA A 62 11.99 22.01 -8.05
N GLY A 63 11.11 21.02 -8.09
CA GLY A 63 11.48 19.63 -8.38
C GLY A 63 11.85 19.40 -9.85
N HIS A 64 12.71 18.40 -10.09
CA HIS A 64 13.22 18.07 -11.43
C HIS A 64 12.76 16.66 -11.87
N GLY A 65 12.66 16.46 -13.18
CA GLY A 65 12.24 15.22 -13.80
C GLY A 65 10.74 14.95 -13.62
N MET A 66 10.31 13.74 -13.90
CA MET A 66 8.92 13.30 -13.70
C MET A 66 8.78 12.29 -12.56
N VAL A 67 7.56 12.04 -12.15
CA VAL A 67 7.17 10.92 -11.28
C VAL A 67 6.50 9.86 -12.12
N GLY A 68 7.05 8.65 -12.16
CA GLY A 68 6.35 7.48 -12.71
C GLY A 68 5.55 6.79 -11.61
N VAL A 69 4.29 6.48 -11.88
CA VAL A 69 3.44 5.69 -10.99
C VAL A 69 3.10 4.37 -11.67
N ILE A 70 3.33 3.26 -10.99
CA ILE A 70 3.15 1.92 -11.54
C ILE A 70 2.27 1.10 -10.62
N LEU A 71 1.00 0.95 -10.99
CA LEU A 71 0.03 0.11 -10.30
C LEU A 71 0.16 -1.35 -10.77
N PRO A 72 -0.20 -2.34 -9.92
CA PRO A 72 0.13 -3.73 -10.19
C PRO A 72 -0.82 -4.38 -11.20
N ASP A 73 -2.11 -4.34 -10.92
CA ASP A 73 -3.11 -5.08 -11.70
C ASP A 73 -4.52 -4.47 -11.58
N THR A 74 -5.52 -5.17 -12.07
CA THR A 74 -6.93 -4.74 -12.04
C THR A 74 -7.85 -5.78 -11.38
N THR A 75 -7.28 -6.84 -10.79
CA THR A 75 -8.04 -8.03 -10.39
C THR A 75 -7.75 -8.55 -8.98
N SER A 76 -6.53 -8.38 -8.45
CA SER A 76 -6.18 -8.86 -7.10
C SER A 76 -6.88 -8.06 -6.00
N SER A 77 -7.05 -6.75 -6.22
CA SER A 77 -7.92 -5.90 -5.44
C SER A 77 -8.57 -4.84 -6.33
N VAL A 78 -9.85 -4.57 -6.11
CA VAL A 78 -10.58 -3.52 -6.83
C VAL A 78 -10.04 -2.12 -6.53
N ARG A 79 -9.27 -1.95 -5.44
CA ARG A 79 -8.76 -0.67 -4.97
C ARG A 79 -7.90 0.04 -6.03
N TYR A 80 -7.07 -0.67 -6.76
CA TYR A 80 -6.12 -0.07 -7.71
C TYR A 80 -6.78 0.72 -8.85
N VAL A 81 -7.97 0.29 -9.27
CA VAL A 81 -8.75 0.95 -10.30
C VAL A 81 -9.78 1.92 -9.71
N ALA A 82 -10.45 1.50 -8.63
CA ALA A 82 -11.55 2.27 -8.05
C ALA A 82 -11.08 3.43 -7.16
N TYR A 83 -9.91 3.31 -6.53
CA TYR A 83 -9.43 4.25 -5.52
C TYR A 83 -8.03 4.78 -5.81
N ASP A 84 -7.01 3.92 -5.91
CA ASP A 84 -5.61 4.35 -6.01
C ASP A 84 -5.37 5.24 -7.22
N GLN A 85 -5.73 4.79 -8.42
CA GLN A 85 -5.52 5.56 -9.65
C GLN A 85 -6.22 6.92 -9.64
N PRO A 86 -7.52 7.05 -9.32
CA PRO A 86 -8.19 8.35 -9.27
C PRO A 86 -7.68 9.26 -8.14
N TYR A 87 -7.37 8.72 -6.95
CA TYR A 87 -6.86 9.53 -5.86
C TYR A 87 -5.43 9.99 -6.07
N LEU A 88 -4.54 9.15 -6.63
CA LEU A 88 -3.20 9.57 -7.03
C LEU A 88 -3.27 10.68 -8.08
N LYS A 89 -4.12 10.51 -9.10
CA LYS A 89 -4.32 11.57 -10.11
C LYS A 89 -4.80 12.87 -9.47
N GLN A 90 -5.80 12.80 -8.59
CA GLN A 90 -6.31 13.97 -7.88
C GLN A 90 -5.24 14.64 -7.02
N ALA A 91 -4.43 13.86 -6.31
CA ALA A 91 -3.35 14.36 -5.48
C ALA A 91 -2.29 15.11 -6.32
N PHE A 92 -1.87 14.55 -7.47
CA PHE A 92 -0.96 15.23 -8.38
C PHE A 92 -1.54 16.54 -8.92
N ASP A 93 -2.78 16.51 -9.41
CA ASP A 93 -3.44 17.70 -9.97
C ASP A 93 -3.57 18.82 -8.92
N GLN A 94 -3.99 18.47 -7.70
CA GLN A 94 -4.16 19.44 -6.60
C GLN A 94 -2.81 19.96 -6.08
N ALA A 95 -1.75 19.16 -6.11
CA ALA A 95 -0.41 19.62 -5.77
C ALA A 95 0.21 20.54 -6.84
N GLY A 96 -0.42 20.67 -8.00
CA GLY A 96 0.01 21.54 -9.10
C GLY A 96 1.03 20.90 -10.05
N PHE A 97 1.12 19.58 -10.11
CA PHE A 97 1.88 18.88 -11.15
C PHE A 97 1.19 19.05 -12.51
N THR A 98 1.98 19.27 -13.54
CA THR A 98 1.49 19.27 -14.93
C THR A 98 1.47 17.84 -15.47
N SER A 99 0.72 17.61 -16.55
CA SER A 99 0.63 16.29 -17.20
C SER A 99 1.97 15.76 -17.76
N SER A 100 2.96 16.61 -17.90
CA SER A 100 4.32 16.21 -18.30
C SER A 100 5.23 15.85 -17.10
N GLN A 101 4.79 16.11 -15.88
CA GLN A 101 5.56 15.88 -14.66
C GLN A 101 5.18 14.60 -13.92
N TYR A 102 4.10 13.93 -14.32
CA TYR A 102 3.76 12.62 -13.80
C TYR A 102 3.07 11.74 -14.84
N LYS A 103 3.12 10.43 -14.64
CA LYS A 103 2.43 9.44 -15.45
C LYS A 103 1.94 8.32 -14.53
N ILE A 104 0.74 7.81 -14.78
CA ILE A 104 0.17 6.68 -14.02
C ILE A 104 -0.12 5.56 -15.00
N ASP A 105 0.57 4.43 -14.82
CA ASP A 105 0.39 3.22 -15.60
C ASP A 105 -0.01 2.04 -14.71
N ASN A 106 -0.57 1.02 -15.31
CA ASN A 106 -0.92 -0.24 -14.63
C ASN A 106 -0.29 -1.42 -15.37
N ALA A 107 0.38 -2.30 -14.65
CA ALA A 107 1.08 -3.46 -15.20
C ALA A 107 0.15 -4.60 -15.65
N GLN A 108 -1.16 -4.49 -15.39
CA GLN A 108 -2.19 -5.45 -15.78
C GLN A 108 -1.90 -6.89 -15.31
N GLY A 109 -1.24 -7.05 -14.16
CA GLY A 109 -0.87 -8.36 -13.62
C GLY A 109 0.31 -9.03 -14.31
N VAL A 110 1.08 -8.30 -15.14
CA VAL A 110 2.21 -8.84 -15.90
C VAL A 110 3.54 -8.27 -15.40
N GLU A 111 4.37 -9.10 -14.74
CA GLU A 111 5.66 -8.68 -14.17
C GLU A 111 6.60 -8.04 -15.21
N ALA A 112 6.70 -8.66 -16.39
CA ALA A 112 7.54 -8.10 -17.46
C ALA A 112 7.05 -6.71 -17.90
N GLN A 113 5.74 -6.46 -17.91
CA GLN A 113 5.19 -5.15 -18.21
C GLN A 113 5.50 -4.15 -17.10
N GLN A 114 5.42 -4.55 -15.83
CA GLN A 114 5.77 -3.68 -14.70
C GLN A 114 7.22 -3.20 -14.80
N LEU A 115 8.16 -4.12 -15.09
CA LEU A 115 9.56 -3.79 -15.30
C LEU A 115 9.76 -2.90 -16.54
N GLN A 116 9.07 -3.17 -17.65
CA GLN A 116 9.15 -2.34 -18.87
C GLN A 116 8.65 -0.91 -18.63
N ILE A 117 7.56 -0.74 -17.88
CA ILE A 117 7.05 0.60 -17.51
C ILE A 117 8.10 1.34 -16.69
N ALA A 118 8.68 0.71 -15.67
CA ALA A 118 9.74 1.32 -14.87
C ALA A 118 10.96 1.75 -15.72
N GLN A 119 11.41 0.90 -16.66
CA GLN A 119 12.52 1.21 -17.59
C GLN A 119 12.17 2.40 -18.50
N ALA A 120 10.95 2.43 -19.03
CA ALA A 120 10.47 3.50 -19.88
C ALA A 120 10.40 4.84 -19.14
N ASP A 121 9.86 4.85 -17.93
CA ASP A 121 9.74 6.05 -17.11
C ASP A 121 11.12 6.59 -16.70
N ILE A 122 12.05 5.72 -16.29
CA ILE A 122 13.43 6.11 -15.99
C ILE A 122 14.11 6.71 -17.25
N THR A 123 13.90 6.11 -18.41
CA THR A 123 14.44 6.60 -19.68
C THR A 123 13.82 7.95 -20.07
N ALA A 124 12.55 8.16 -19.77
CA ALA A 124 11.85 9.43 -19.98
C ALA A 124 12.23 10.53 -18.97
N GLY A 125 13.10 10.24 -18.01
CA GLY A 125 13.61 11.21 -17.04
C GLY A 125 12.89 11.21 -15.71
N ALA A 126 12.27 10.10 -15.31
CA ALA A 126 11.75 9.96 -13.96
C ALA A 126 12.87 10.05 -12.92
N THR A 127 12.68 10.86 -11.90
CA THR A 127 13.57 10.98 -10.73
C THR A 127 12.98 10.31 -9.48
N VAL A 128 11.68 10.02 -9.51
CA VAL A 128 10.95 9.27 -8.48
C VAL A 128 10.03 8.27 -9.19
N LEU A 129 9.96 7.05 -8.66
CA LEU A 129 8.92 6.08 -9.01
C LEU A 129 8.07 5.80 -7.76
N ILE A 130 6.76 5.91 -7.89
CA ILE A 130 5.78 5.38 -6.95
C ILE A 130 5.37 4.02 -7.50
N MET A 131 5.71 2.94 -6.82
CA MET A 131 5.56 1.59 -7.33
C MET A 131 4.82 0.71 -6.35
N ASP A 132 3.67 0.18 -6.76
CA ASP A 132 3.02 -0.93 -6.09
C ASP A 132 3.46 -2.23 -6.79
N PRO A 133 4.35 -3.03 -6.19
CA PRO A 133 4.92 -4.19 -6.87
C PRO A 133 3.90 -5.32 -6.98
N LEU A 134 3.85 -5.97 -8.13
CA LEU A 134 3.06 -7.21 -8.32
C LEU A 134 3.49 -8.30 -7.33
N ASN A 135 4.80 -8.39 -7.09
CA ASN A 135 5.40 -9.26 -6.07
C ASN A 135 6.80 -8.75 -5.70
N SER A 136 7.37 -9.31 -4.65
CA SER A 136 8.69 -8.94 -4.14
C SER A 136 9.81 -9.13 -5.16
N SER A 137 9.69 -10.08 -6.10
CA SER A 137 10.72 -10.36 -7.10
C SER A 137 10.85 -9.21 -8.11
N VAL A 138 9.75 -8.85 -8.76
CA VAL A 138 9.76 -7.75 -9.75
C VAL A 138 10.02 -6.40 -9.05
N GLY A 139 9.48 -6.20 -7.84
CA GLY A 139 9.78 -5.03 -7.03
C GLY A 139 11.28 -4.87 -6.75
N SER A 140 11.97 -5.94 -6.37
CA SER A 140 13.42 -5.94 -6.16
C SER A 140 14.22 -5.61 -7.43
N GLN A 141 13.78 -6.12 -8.59
CA GLN A 141 14.41 -5.81 -9.87
C GLN A 141 14.29 -4.32 -10.22
N ILE A 142 13.09 -3.73 -10.03
CA ILE A 142 12.83 -2.31 -10.26
C ILE A 142 13.63 -1.44 -9.29
N GLN A 143 13.69 -1.80 -8.00
CA GLN A 143 14.52 -1.08 -7.03
C GLN A 143 16.00 -1.10 -7.39
N THR A 144 16.51 -2.25 -7.81
CA THR A 144 17.92 -2.38 -8.27
C THR A 144 18.19 -1.49 -9.48
N LEU A 145 17.31 -1.50 -10.47
CA LEU A 145 17.41 -0.64 -11.64
C LEU A 145 17.38 0.84 -11.28
N ALA A 146 16.44 1.26 -10.44
CA ALA A 146 16.31 2.63 -10.00
C ALA A 146 17.54 3.11 -9.22
N ALA A 147 18.09 2.28 -8.33
CA ALA A 147 19.31 2.59 -7.57
C ALA A 147 20.50 2.86 -8.50
N GLN A 148 20.69 2.05 -9.57
CA GLN A 148 21.75 2.23 -10.56
C GLN A 148 21.63 3.55 -11.35
N LYS A 149 20.42 4.10 -11.44
CA LYS A 149 20.12 5.34 -12.16
C LYS A 149 19.94 6.56 -11.24
N GLY A 150 20.10 6.38 -9.93
CA GLY A 150 19.90 7.44 -8.94
C GLY A 150 18.44 7.86 -8.76
N VAL A 151 17.49 7.05 -9.23
CA VAL A 151 16.05 7.27 -9.11
C VAL A 151 15.59 6.81 -7.71
N LYS A 152 14.74 7.59 -7.07
CA LYS A 152 14.16 7.26 -5.76
C LYS A 152 12.90 6.41 -5.94
N ILE A 153 12.70 5.47 -5.02
CA ILE A 153 11.51 4.60 -5.01
C ILE A 153 10.63 4.94 -3.81
N ILE A 154 9.35 5.04 -4.05
CA ILE A 154 8.31 4.96 -3.05
C ILE A 154 7.57 3.64 -3.30
N SER A 155 7.85 2.63 -2.48
CA SER A 155 7.04 1.41 -2.44
C SER A 155 5.68 1.79 -1.88
N TYR A 156 4.66 1.71 -2.70
CA TYR A 156 3.30 2.13 -2.39
C TYR A 156 2.43 0.90 -2.12
N ASP A 157 1.61 0.93 -1.10
CA ASP A 157 0.81 -0.19 -0.61
C ASP A 157 1.65 -1.44 -0.25
N ARG A 158 2.30 -2.09 -1.20
CA ARG A 158 3.12 -3.30 -0.96
C ARG A 158 4.59 -2.96 -0.75
N ALA A 159 5.17 -3.53 0.32
CA ALA A 159 6.55 -3.29 0.69
C ALA A 159 7.55 -4.05 -0.19
N THR A 160 8.70 -3.42 -0.43
CA THR A 160 9.90 -4.06 -0.99
C THR A 160 11.12 -3.63 -0.19
N PHE A 161 12.13 -4.48 -0.08
CA PHE A 161 13.23 -4.29 0.87
C PHE A 161 14.61 -4.29 0.23
N THR A 162 14.69 -4.24 -1.10
CA THR A 162 15.94 -4.24 -1.85
C THR A 162 16.36 -2.81 -2.22
N GLY A 163 17.66 -2.56 -2.26
CA GLY A 163 18.22 -1.29 -2.73
C GLY A 163 18.28 -0.19 -1.66
N THR A 164 18.76 0.98 -2.10
CA THR A 164 18.88 2.22 -1.33
C THR A 164 17.97 3.29 -1.90
N ASN A 165 17.77 4.40 -1.20
CA ASN A 165 16.88 5.49 -1.62
C ASN A 165 15.42 5.03 -1.83
N THR A 166 14.97 4.06 -1.03
CA THR A 166 13.62 3.53 -1.06
C THR A 166 12.88 3.97 0.19
N TYR A 167 11.64 4.38 0.01
CA TYR A 167 10.68 4.72 1.05
C TYR A 167 9.47 3.81 0.92
N TYR A 168 8.76 3.61 2.00
CA TYR A 168 7.50 2.87 2.02
C TYR A 168 6.36 3.81 2.42
N VAL A 169 5.25 3.77 1.70
CA VAL A 169 4.02 4.49 2.03
C VAL A 169 2.89 3.49 2.02
N SER A 170 2.30 3.26 3.19
CA SER A 170 1.14 2.38 3.37
C SER A 170 0.55 2.54 4.77
N PHE A 171 -0.28 1.58 5.16
CA PHE A 171 -0.85 1.47 6.50
C PHE A 171 0.04 0.58 7.39
N ASP A 172 -0.16 0.67 8.73
CA ASP A 172 0.46 -0.25 9.67
C ASP A 172 -0.12 -1.66 9.48
N ASN A 173 0.62 -2.53 8.78
CA ASN A 173 0.15 -3.85 8.36
C ASN A 173 -0.10 -4.79 9.54
N VAL A 174 0.74 -4.75 10.58
CA VAL A 174 0.51 -5.55 11.79
C VAL A 174 -0.78 -5.08 12.49
N GLN A 175 -1.01 -3.77 12.53
CA GLN A 175 -2.25 -3.22 13.10
C GLN A 175 -3.48 -3.58 12.24
N VAL A 176 -3.36 -3.62 10.92
CA VAL A 176 -4.42 -4.16 10.04
C VAL A 176 -4.79 -5.57 10.48
N GLY A 177 -3.81 -6.46 10.63
CA GLY A 177 -4.05 -7.83 11.08
C GLY A 177 -4.67 -7.89 12.47
N LYS A 178 -4.19 -7.08 13.43
CA LYS A 178 -4.78 -7.02 14.79
C LYS A 178 -6.25 -6.59 14.77
N LEU A 179 -6.61 -5.63 13.91
CA LEU A 179 -7.99 -5.20 13.74
C LEU A 179 -8.88 -6.29 13.13
N ILE A 180 -8.37 -7.06 12.14
CA ILE A 180 -9.05 -8.24 11.61
C ILE A 180 -9.30 -9.25 12.73
N GLY A 181 -8.26 -9.60 13.49
CA GLY A 181 -8.36 -10.55 14.60
C GLY A 181 -9.35 -10.13 15.68
N GLN A 182 -9.28 -8.86 16.11
CA GLN A 182 -10.21 -8.33 17.12
C GLN A 182 -11.66 -8.29 16.61
N GLY A 183 -11.86 -7.79 15.38
CA GLY A 183 -13.19 -7.76 14.76
C GLY A 183 -13.78 -9.16 14.58
N PHE A 184 -12.96 -10.15 14.28
CA PHE A 184 -13.34 -11.55 14.21
C PHE A 184 -13.80 -12.07 15.59
N MET A 185 -13.01 -11.88 16.64
CA MET A 185 -13.32 -12.33 18.01
C MET A 185 -14.62 -11.73 18.53
N ASP A 186 -14.80 -10.43 18.32
CA ASP A 186 -15.99 -9.70 18.71
C ASP A 186 -17.23 -10.23 17.98
N CYS A 187 -17.08 -10.51 16.68
CA CYS A 187 -18.15 -11.01 15.83
C CYS A 187 -18.58 -12.44 16.20
N VAL A 188 -17.62 -13.35 16.42
CA VAL A 188 -17.90 -14.71 16.90
C VAL A 188 -18.75 -14.69 18.16
N THR A 189 -18.42 -13.78 19.08
CA THR A 189 -19.17 -13.56 20.32
C THR A 189 -20.56 -13.00 20.03
N ALA A 190 -20.66 -11.93 19.25
CA ALA A 190 -21.92 -11.26 18.92
C ALA A 190 -22.89 -12.13 18.12
N TRP A 191 -22.39 -12.99 17.24
CA TRP A 191 -23.22 -13.93 16.48
C TRP A 191 -23.50 -15.23 17.24
N GLY A 192 -22.92 -15.40 18.43
CA GLY A 192 -23.19 -16.52 19.33
C GLY A 192 -22.69 -17.87 18.81
N VAL A 193 -21.63 -17.86 18.00
CA VAL A 193 -21.05 -19.08 17.43
C VAL A 193 -20.45 -19.93 18.55
N LYS A 194 -20.90 -21.18 18.66
CA LYS A 194 -20.45 -22.12 19.70
C LYS A 194 -19.33 -23.00 19.16
N SER A 195 -18.29 -23.24 19.98
CA SER A 195 -17.15 -24.09 19.64
C SER A 195 -16.60 -23.80 18.22
N PRO A 196 -16.13 -22.56 17.94
CA PRO A 196 -15.76 -22.17 16.58
C PRO A 196 -14.69 -23.09 15.99
N LYS A 197 -14.97 -23.60 14.80
CA LYS A 197 -14.04 -24.35 13.94
C LYS A 197 -13.58 -23.39 12.84
N VAL A 198 -12.41 -22.77 13.07
CA VAL A 198 -11.91 -21.65 12.29
C VAL A 198 -11.12 -22.15 11.09
N PHE A 199 -11.42 -21.62 9.92
CA PHE A 199 -10.58 -21.75 8.74
C PHE A 199 -9.99 -20.39 8.40
N THR A 200 -8.65 -20.31 8.21
CA THR A 200 -7.98 -19.07 7.81
C THR A 200 -7.61 -19.15 6.32
N LEU A 201 -7.99 -18.11 5.58
CA LEU A 201 -7.62 -17.91 4.18
C LEU A 201 -6.72 -16.68 4.07
N ASP A 202 -5.42 -16.94 4.09
CA ASP A 202 -4.39 -15.92 3.96
C ASP A 202 -4.34 -15.36 2.54
N GLY A 203 -3.94 -14.10 2.41
CA GLY A 203 -3.54 -13.51 1.13
C GLY A 203 -2.11 -13.84 0.75
N GLY A 204 -1.66 -13.41 -0.39
CA GLY A 204 -0.41 -13.67 -1.07
C GLY A 204 0.92 -13.66 -0.28
N GLN A 205 1.03 -14.39 0.82
CA GLN A 205 2.24 -14.45 1.67
C GLN A 205 3.51 -14.89 0.91
N ASN A 206 3.34 -15.60 -0.20
CA ASN A 206 4.42 -16.04 -1.06
C ASN A 206 5.01 -14.93 -1.95
N SER A 207 4.28 -13.81 -2.11
CA SER A 207 4.62 -12.74 -3.05
C SER A 207 4.59 -11.34 -2.43
N ASP A 208 3.92 -11.18 -1.29
CA ASP A 208 3.68 -9.91 -0.63
C ASP A 208 4.02 -9.97 0.88
N PRO A 209 5.07 -9.25 1.33
CA PRO A 209 5.44 -9.20 2.74
C PRO A 209 4.34 -8.63 3.66
N ASN A 210 3.46 -7.77 3.14
CA ASN A 210 2.35 -7.22 3.94
C ASN A 210 1.41 -8.33 4.42
N ALA A 211 1.16 -9.34 3.56
CA ALA A 211 0.31 -10.48 3.91
C ALA A 211 0.86 -11.27 5.11
N VAL A 212 2.20 -11.35 5.24
CA VAL A 212 2.86 -11.94 6.40
C VAL A 212 2.57 -11.13 7.67
N ASP A 213 2.62 -9.80 7.58
CA ASP A 213 2.39 -8.93 8.74
C ASP A 213 0.89 -8.88 9.13
N PHE A 214 -0.03 -8.95 8.15
CA PHE A 214 -1.45 -9.15 8.46
C PHE A 214 -1.68 -10.44 9.24
N ALA A 215 -1.08 -11.54 8.78
CA ALA A 215 -1.20 -12.84 9.44
C ALA A 215 -0.65 -12.82 10.87
N LYS A 216 0.53 -12.27 11.08
CA LYS A 216 1.08 -12.06 12.44
C LYS A 216 0.12 -11.26 13.32
N GLY A 217 -0.49 -10.22 12.75
CA GLY A 217 -1.45 -9.39 13.47
C GLY A 217 -2.66 -10.18 13.94
N TYR A 218 -3.42 -10.84 13.04
CA TYR A 218 -4.61 -11.58 13.47
C TYR A 218 -4.28 -12.84 14.26
N ASN A 219 -3.18 -13.54 13.98
CA ASN A 219 -2.76 -14.69 14.76
C ASN A 219 -2.38 -14.30 16.19
N SER A 220 -1.72 -13.14 16.39
CA SER A 220 -1.40 -12.65 17.73
C SER A 220 -2.65 -12.41 18.60
N VAL A 221 -3.74 -11.93 17.99
CA VAL A 221 -4.99 -11.64 18.68
C VAL A 221 -5.81 -12.93 18.91
N VAL A 222 -5.96 -13.75 17.88
CA VAL A 222 -6.84 -14.92 17.93
C VAL A 222 -6.17 -16.11 18.62
N TRP A 223 -4.88 -16.33 18.36
CA TRP A 223 -4.16 -17.52 18.82
C TRP A 223 -3.08 -17.23 19.87
N GLY A 224 -2.69 -15.96 20.05
CA GLY A 224 -1.65 -15.53 20.98
C GLY A 224 -0.23 -15.57 20.42
N ASP A 225 -0.03 -15.90 19.15
CA ASP A 225 1.28 -16.04 18.51
C ASP A 225 1.45 -15.07 17.32
N GLU A 226 2.58 -14.39 17.26
CA GLU A 226 2.95 -13.51 16.13
C GLU A 226 3.61 -14.32 14.99
N VAL A 227 2.84 -15.19 14.35
CA VAL A 227 3.29 -16.08 13.28
C VAL A 227 2.53 -15.82 11.98
N ALA A 228 3.21 -16.06 10.85
CA ALA A 228 2.59 -15.90 9.53
C ALA A 228 1.59 -17.03 9.22
N GLN A 229 1.81 -18.21 9.79
CA GLN A 229 0.90 -19.35 9.71
C GLN A 229 0.85 -20.04 11.06
N GLU A 230 -0.34 -20.42 11.49
CA GLU A 230 -0.56 -21.05 12.77
C GLU A 230 -0.66 -22.58 12.62
N THR A 231 -0.51 -23.30 13.71
CA THR A 231 -0.57 -24.77 13.72
C THR A 231 -2.01 -25.26 13.67
N VAL A 232 -2.37 -25.94 12.60
CA VAL A 232 -3.70 -26.56 12.46
C VAL A 232 -3.93 -27.58 13.59
N GLY A 233 -5.08 -27.51 14.23
CA GLY A 233 -5.43 -28.26 15.43
C GLY A 233 -5.27 -27.49 16.73
N LYS A 234 -4.62 -26.32 16.73
CA LYS A 234 -4.50 -25.46 17.90
C LYS A 234 -5.87 -25.01 18.39
N THR A 235 -6.03 -25.01 19.69
CA THR A 235 -7.23 -24.48 20.35
C THR A 235 -6.81 -23.36 21.29
N ASN A 236 -7.46 -22.19 21.16
CA ASN A 236 -7.20 -21.03 22.00
C ASN A 236 -8.01 -21.04 23.32
N SER A 237 -7.72 -20.08 24.19
CA SER A 237 -8.39 -19.96 25.50
C SER A 237 -9.90 -19.69 25.40
N ALA A 238 -10.39 -19.19 24.28
CA ALA A 238 -11.81 -18.98 24.01
C ALA A 238 -12.52 -20.25 23.47
N GLY A 239 -11.81 -21.38 23.36
CA GLY A 239 -12.36 -22.66 22.88
C GLY A 239 -12.53 -22.73 21.36
N MET A 240 -11.90 -21.83 20.60
CA MET A 240 -11.84 -21.88 19.13
C MET A 240 -10.76 -22.86 18.69
N THR A 241 -11.02 -23.65 17.65
CA THR A 241 -10.04 -24.59 17.08
C THR A 241 -9.75 -24.22 15.64
N LEU A 242 -8.47 -24.06 15.29
CA LEU A 242 -8.04 -23.90 13.90
C LEU A 242 -8.14 -25.24 13.17
N VAL A 243 -9.01 -25.35 12.18
CA VAL A 243 -9.25 -26.59 11.44
C VAL A 243 -8.65 -26.60 10.05
N GLY A 244 -8.11 -25.46 9.61
CA GLY A 244 -7.38 -25.32 8.36
C GLY A 244 -6.85 -23.91 8.19
N GLU A 245 -5.72 -23.78 7.52
CA GLU A 245 -5.10 -22.53 7.11
C GLU A 245 -4.47 -22.71 5.75
N LYS A 246 -4.72 -21.80 4.82
CA LYS A 246 -4.23 -21.86 3.44
C LYS A 246 -3.99 -20.47 2.89
N VAL A 247 -2.99 -20.39 1.99
CA VAL A 247 -2.62 -19.14 1.29
C VAL A 247 -3.25 -19.12 -0.11
N ALA A 248 -4.01 -18.07 -0.42
CA ALA A 248 -4.43 -17.77 -1.78
C ALA A 248 -3.28 -17.07 -2.50
N THR A 249 -2.58 -17.82 -3.35
CA THR A 249 -1.41 -17.35 -4.10
C THR A 249 -1.71 -16.06 -4.85
N ASP A 250 -0.81 -15.07 -4.71
CA ASP A 250 -0.89 -13.77 -5.39
C ASP A 250 -2.22 -13.04 -5.20
N TRP A 251 -2.88 -13.24 -4.06
CA TRP A 251 -4.19 -12.63 -3.75
C TRP A 251 -5.33 -13.01 -4.72
N LYS A 252 -5.18 -14.11 -5.48
CA LYS A 252 -6.16 -14.51 -6.50
C LYS A 252 -7.44 -15.02 -5.87
N ASN A 253 -8.54 -14.30 -6.11
CA ASN A 253 -9.85 -14.60 -5.53
C ASN A 253 -10.44 -15.94 -6.00
N ASP A 254 -10.20 -16.34 -7.24
CA ASP A 254 -10.61 -17.64 -7.80
C ASP A 254 -9.86 -18.80 -7.15
N ILE A 255 -8.57 -18.63 -6.85
CA ILE A 255 -7.79 -19.59 -6.06
C ILE A 255 -8.35 -19.67 -4.64
N GLY A 256 -8.62 -18.53 -4.00
CA GLY A 256 -9.24 -18.46 -2.68
C GLY A 256 -10.60 -19.18 -2.64
N ALA A 257 -11.46 -18.93 -3.62
CA ALA A 257 -12.74 -19.61 -3.76
C ALA A 257 -12.58 -21.14 -3.87
N THR A 258 -11.63 -21.60 -4.69
CA THR A 258 -11.35 -23.02 -4.89
C THR A 258 -10.85 -23.68 -3.59
N ILE A 259 -9.90 -23.04 -2.91
CA ILE A 259 -9.35 -23.48 -1.62
C ILE A 259 -10.48 -23.64 -0.59
N PHE A 260 -11.29 -22.59 -0.40
CA PHE A 260 -12.36 -22.65 0.59
C PHE A 260 -13.47 -23.64 0.20
N GLN A 261 -13.84 -23.72 -1.08
CA GLN A 261 -14.80 -24.72 -1.56
C GLN A 261 -14.37 -26.15 -1.24
N GLN A 262 -13.09 -26.47 -1.44
CA GLN A 262 -12.52 -27.78 -1.11
C GLN A 262 -12.52 -28.01 0.42
N ALA A 263 -12.07 -27.04 1.19
CA ALA A 263 -12.03 -27.13 2.65
C ALA A 263 -13.44 -27.33 3.23
N TYR A 264 -14.41 -26.54 2.77
CA TYR A 264 -15.79 -26.58 3.26
C TYR A 264 -16.55 -27.84 2.79
N THR A 265 -16.18 -28.39 1.62
CA THR A 265 -16.72 -29.68 1.17
C THR A 265 -16.18 -30.84 2.01
N GLY A 266 -14.90 -30.80 2.34
CA GLY A 266 -14.26 -31.82 3.18
C GLY A 266 -14.61 -31.74 4.68
N ASN A 267 -14.96 -30.53 5.17
CA ASN A 267 -15.31 -30.32 6.57
C ASN A 267 -16.46 -29.32 6.71
N LYS A 268 -17.69 -29.83 6.76
CA LYS A 268 -18.91 -29.02 6.95
C LYS A 268 -19.05 -28.42 8.38
N ASN A 269 -18.15 -28.75 9.29
CA ASN A 269 -18.13 -28.18 10.64
C ASN A 269 -17.41 -26.83 10.71
N ILE A 270 -16.78 -26.37 9.64
CA ILE A 270 -16.23 -25.00 9.56
C ILE A 270 -17.40 -24.03 9.77
N ASN A 271 -17.33 -23.26 10.85
CA ASN A 271 -18.38 -22.33 11.27
C ASN A 271 -17.85 -20.94 11.64
N ALA A 272 -16.60 -20.64 11.32
CA ALA A 272 -15.98 -19.33 11.42
C ALA A 272 -14.79 -19.28 10.45
N THR A 273 -14.52 -18.12 9.83
CA THR A 273 -13.42 -17.95 8.89
C THR A 273 -12.73 -16.60 9.06
N ILE A 274 -11.43 -16.56 8.81
CA ILE A 274 -10.63 -15.34 8.80
C ILE A 274 -10.10 -15.17 7.38
N GLU A 275 -10.37 -14.03 6.76
CA GLU A 275 -9.89 -13.66 5.44
C GLU A 275 -9.08 -12.37 5.51
N ALA A 276 -7.96 -12.36 4.77
CA ALA A 276 -7.01 -11.27 4.82
C ALA A 276 -7.46 -10.01 4.04
N ASN A 277 -8.41 -10.13 3.10
CA ASN A 277 -9.03 -8.97 2.42
C ASN A 277 -10.46 -9.27 1.96
N ASP A 278 -11.17 -8.23 1.49
CA ASP A 278 -12.57 -8.34 1.02
C ASP A 278 -12.72 -9.19 -0.26
N GLY A 279 -11.70 -9.24 -1.11
CA GLY A 279 -11.73 -10.09 -2.29
C GLY A 279 -11.83 -11.57 -1.91
N LEU A 280 -11.00 -12.01 -0.96
CA LEU A 280 -11.03 -13.36 -0.39
C LEU A 280 -12.28 -13.57 0.46
N GLY A 281 -12.68 -12.58 1.29
CA GLY A 281 -13.93 -12.62 2.05
C GLY A 281 -15.14 -12.81 1.15
N ASN A 282 -15.21 -12.09 0.05
CA ASN A 282 -16.25 -12.26 -0.97
C ASN A 282 -16.26 -13.67 -1.57
N ALA A 283 -15.09 -14.21 -1.92
CA ALA A 283 -14.96 -15.55 -2.45
C ALA A 283 -15.53 -16.60 -1.47
N VAL A 284 -15.18 -16.48 -0.18
CA VAL A 284 -15.72 -17.33 0.89
C VAL A 284 -17.23 -17.15 1.05
N VAL A 285 -17.72 -15.92 1.11
CA VAL A 285 -19.16 -15.62 1.22
C VAL A 285 -19.96 -16.21 0.07
N GLN A 286 -19.46 -16.16 -1.18
CA GLN A 286 -20.14 -16.79 -2.31
C GLN A 286 -20.24 -18.32 -2.15
N VAL A 287 -19.18 -18.99 -1.70
CA VAL A 287 -19.20 -20.43 -1.42
C VAL A 287 -20.23 -20.76 -0.32
N LEU A 288 -20.29 -19.96 0.75
CA LEU A 288 -21.26 -20.13 1.84
C LEU A 288 -22.70 -19.95 1.33
N LYS A 289 -22.97 -18.91 0.53
CA LYS A 289 -24.30 -18.65 -0.06
C LYS A 289 -24.71 -19.79 -0.99
N HIS A 290 -23.83 -20.28 -1.85
CA HIS A 290 -24.10 -21.45 -2.72
C HIS A 290 -24.33 -22.75 -1.92
N SER A 291 -23.77 -22.84 -0.72
CA SER A 291 -23.99 -23.93 0.22
C SER A 291 -25.23 -23.73 1.10
N ASN A 292 -26.08 -22.74 0.83
CA ASN A 292 -27.28 -22.38 1.57
C ASN A 292 -27.02 -22.02 3.06
N VAL A 293 -25.82 -21.53 3.37
CA VAL A 293 -25.50 -21.01 4.71
C VAL A 293 -26.22 -19.69 4.91
N LYS A 294 -26.93 -19.56 6.01
CA LYS A 294 -27.69 -18.35 6.35
C LYS A 294 -26.77 -17.23 6.83
N ALA A 295 -27.20 -15.98 6.65
CA ALA A 295 -26.58 -14.82 7.29
C ALA A 295 -26.44 -15.04 8.81
N LYS A 296 -25.41 -14.44 9.42
CA LYS A 296 -25.03 -14.60 10.85
C LYS A 296 -24.70 -16.02 11.29
N SER A 297 -24.41 -16.95 10.38
CA SER A 297 -24.09 -18.34 10.74
C SER A 297 -22.59 -18.62 10.78
N VAL A 298 -21.82 -18.01 9.87
CA VAL A 298 -20.37 -18.16 9.75
C VAL A 298 -19.73 -16.77 9.69
N PRO A 299 -19.12 -16.27 10.78
CA PRO A 299 -18.32 -15.05 10.75
C PRO A 299 -17.25 -15.12 9.68
N THR A 300 -17.15 -14.07 8.86
CA THR A 300 -16.06 -13.84 7.91
C THR A 300 -15.46 -12.45 8.13
N THR A 301 -14.28 -12.20 7.62
CA THR A 301 -13.59 -10.92 7.77
C THR A 301 -13.14 -10.34 6.43
N GLY A 302 -12.52 -9.19 6.45
CA GLY A 302 -11.94 -8.57 5.28
C GLY A 302 -11.09 -7.33 5.60
N GLN A 303 -10.53 -6.77 4.55
CA GLN A 303 -9.85 -5.48 4.54
C GLN A 303 -10.10 -4.80 3.18
N ASP A 304 -9.89 -3.51 3.08
CA ASP A 304 -10.07 -2.57 1.98
C ASP A 304 -11.43 -1.86 1.99
N ALA A 305 -12.40 -2.29 2.79
CA ALA A 305 -13.75 -1.73 2.87
C ALA A 305 -14.39 -1.53 1.47
N SER A 306 -14.20 -2.52 0.61
CA SER A 306 -14.73 -2.52 -0.75
C SER A 306 -16.25 -2.46 -0.77
N LEU A 307 -16.84 -2.02 -1.89
CA LEU A 307 -18.29 -1.98 -2.03
C LEU A 307 -18.95 -3.34 -1.71
N ASP A 308 -18.41 -4.43 -2.26
CA ASP A 308 -18.97 -5.77 -2.03
C ASP A 308 -18.72 -6.27 -0.60
N GLY A 309 -17.56 -5.92 0.02
CA GLY A 309 -17.31 -6.14 1.43
C GLY A 309 -18.34 -5.42 2.31
N MET A 310 -18.63 -4.14 2.02
CA MET A 310 -19.64 -3.38 2.76
C MET A 310 -21.06 -3.92 2.57
N VAL A 311 -21.39 -4.40 1.38
CA VAL A 311 -22.66 -5.13 1.13
C VAL A 311 -22.74 -6.39 2.00
N ASN A 312 -21.67 -7.18 2.09
CA ASN A 312 -21.64 -8.39 2.92
C ASN A 312 -21.75 -8.04 4.42
N VAL A 313 -21.12 -6.95 4.86
CA VAL A 313 -21.27 -6.44 6.24
C VAL A 313 -22.71 -6.08 6.50
N LEU A 314 -23.38 -5.30 5.65
CA LEU A 314 -24.78 -4.90 5.82
C LEU A 314 -25.74 -6.07 5.80
N THR A 315 -25.45 -7.11 5.02
CA THR A 315 -26.30 -8.29 4.86
C THR A 315 -25.94 -9.44 5.83
N ASP A 316 -25.08 -9.17 6.83
CA ASP A 316 -24.70 -10.13 7.89
C ASP A 316 -23.96 -11.39 7.37
N TYR A 317 -23.24 -11.28 6.29
CA TYR A 317 -22.32 -12.32 5.83
C TYR A 317 -20.85 -12.04 6.18
N GLN A 318 -20.52 -10.81 6.52
CA GLN A 318 -19.17 -10.40 6.95
C GLN A 318 -19.27 -9.55 8.21
N CYS A 319 -18.34 -9.76 9.13
CA CYS A 319 -18.30 -9.08 10.42
C CYS A 319 -17.97 -7.60 10.31
N GLY A 320 -17.06 -7.31 9.43
CA GLY A 320 -16.52 -6.00 9.15
C GLY A 320 -15.36 -6.10 8.17
N SER A 321 -14.76 -4.97 7.89
CA SER A 321 -13.59 -4.85 7.01
C SER A 321 -12.64 -3.81 7.58
N VAL A 322 -11.33 -4.01 7.42
CA VAL A 322 -10.38 -2.96 7.77
C VAL A 322 -10.37 -1.91 6.68
N TYR A 323 -10.81 -0.72 7.02
CA TYR A 323 -10.77 0.45 6.16
C TYR A 323 -9.37 1.04 6.13
N LYS A 324 -8.84 1.10 4.94
CA LYS A 324 -7.65 1.85 4.57
C LYS A 324 -8.11 3.06 3.76
N ALA A 325 -7.98 4.26 4.31
CA ALA A 325 -8.38 5.49 3.64
C ALA A 325 -7.38 5.84 2.52
N VAL A 326 -7.51 5.18 1.37
CA VAL A 326 -6.56 5.22 0.23
C VAL A 326 -6.29 6.65 -0.25
N TYR A 327 -7.25 7.56 -0.10
CA TYR A 327 -7.03 8.98 -0.43
C TYR A 327 -5.94 9.64 0.44
N LEU A 328 -5.71 9.16 1.68
CA LEU A 328 -4.61 9.62 2.53
C LEU A 328 -3.27 9.07 2.03
N GLU A 329 -3.25 7.79 1.68
CA GLU A 329 -2.06 7.10 1.15
C GLU A 329 -1.61 7.73 -0.17
N ALA A 330 -2.54 8.05 -1.06
CA ALA A 330 -2.27 8.73 -2.32
C ALA A 330 -1.69 10.14 -2.11
N GLN A 331 -2.26 10.93 -1.19
CA GLN A 331 -1.76 12.26 -0.84
C GLN A 331 -0.35 12.18 -0.25
N ASP A 332 -0.11 11.23 0.65
CA ASP A 332 1.18 11.01 1.28
C ASP A 332 2.25 10.62 0.23
N ALA A 333 1.98 9.66 -0.64
CA ALA A 333 2.90 9.26 -1.68
C ALA A 333 3.25 10.40 -2.64
N VAL A 334 2.26 11.22 -3.04
CA VAL A 334 2.48 12.38 -3.91
C VAL A 334 3.23 13.50 -3.18
N ALA A 335 2.94 13.76 -1.91
CA ALA A 335 3.67 14.73 -1.09
C ALA A 335 5.13 14.32 -0.92
N LEU A 336 5.38 13.04 -0.59
CA LEU A 336 6.72 12.49 -0.50
C LEU A 336 7.46 12.59 -1.84
N ALA A 337 6.79 12.27 -2.96
CA ALA A 337 7.38 12.41 -4.29
C ALA A 337 7.75 13.88 -4.61
N ALA A 338 6.92 14.86 -4.22
CA ALA A 338 7.25 16.27 -4.40
C ALA A 338 8.49 16.69 -3.60
N VAL A 339 8.60 16.25 -2.34
CA VAL A 339 9.78 16.49 -1.47
C VAL A 339 11.03 15.87 -2.10
N LEU A 340 10.97 14.61 -2.50
CA LEU A 340 12.09 13.89 -3.08
C LEU A 340 12.54 14.45 -4.43
N ARG A 341 11.59 14.88 -5.28
CA ARG A 341 11.85 15.54 -6.57
C ARG A 341 12.58 16.88 -6.41
N ALA A 342 12.23 17.62 -5.33
CA ALA A 342 12.88 18.88 -4.97
C ALA A 342 14.28 18.69 -4.35
N GLY A 343 14.73 17.45 -4.15
CA GLY A 343 16.00 17.14 -3.48
C GLY A 343 15.98 17.46 -1.98
N ALA A 344 14.81 17.69 -1.39
CA ALA A 344 14.64 18.00 0.01
C ALA A 344 14.58 16.72 0.87
N THR A 345 14.79 16.89 2.19
CA THR A 345 14.65 15.80 3.15
C THR A 345 13.19 15.71 3.61
N PRO A 346 12.57 14.51 3.55
CA PRO A 346 11.24 14.33 4.08
C PRO A 346 11.15 14.62 5.57
N PRO A 347 10.16 15.40 6.04
CA PRO A 347 9.98 15.68 7.46
C PRO A 347 9.50 14.41 8.21
N SER A 348 9.83 14.33 9.51
CA SER A 348 9.41 13.22 10.36
C SER A 348 7.90 13.12 10.56
N GLY A 349 7.15 14.20 10.30
CA GLY A 349 5.68 14.17 10.28
C GLY A 349 5.11 13.42 9.08
N LEU A 350 5.85 13.36 7.97
CA LEU A 350 5.48 12.64 6.76
C LEU A 350 6.04 11.20 6.80
N VAL A 351 7.34 11.04 7.01
CA VAL A 351 8.00 9.73 7.19
C VAL A 351 8.11 9.47 8.69
N ASN A 352 7.08 8.83 9.25
CA ASN A 352 6.85 8.74 10.68
C ASN A 352 7.30 7.42 11.33
N GLY A 353 7.87 6.51 10.53
CA GLY A 353 8.25 5.18 11.00
C GLY A 353 9.25 4.48 10.09
N GLN A 354 9.32 3.19 10.27
CA GLN A 354 10.15 2.28 9.49
C GLN A 354 9.39 0.99 9.23
N THR A 355 9.68 0.33 8.10
CA THR A 355 9.28 -1.04 7.83
C THR A 355 10.51 -1.92 7.66
N SER A 356 10.44 -3.15 8.12
CA SER A 356 11.53 -4.13 8.04
C SER A 356 11.06 -5.40 7.33
N PRO A 357 11.95 -6.09 6.62
CA PRO A 357 11.58 -7.36 5.99
C PRO A 357 11.08 -8.34 7.05
N PRO A 358 9.96 -9.04 6.80
CA PRO A 358 9.52 -10.12 7.66
C PRO A 358 10.56 -11.23 7.76
N SER A 359 10.47 -12.07 8.80
CA SER A 359 11.36 -13.22 8.96
C SER A 359 11.38 -14.09 7.70
N GLY A 360 12.57 -14.38 7.20
CA GLY A 360 12.77 -15.15 5.97
C GLY A 360 12.81 -14.33 4.68
N VAL A 361 12.49 -13.05 4.73
CA VAL A 361 12.61 -12.12 3.59
C VAL A 361 13.93 -11.37 3.66
N THR A 362 14.73 -11.44 2.59
CA THR A 362 16.01 -10.73 2.50
C THR A 362 15.78 -9.27 2.18
N GLY A 363 16.53 -8.39 2.82
CA GLY A 363 16.48 -6.96 2.54
C GLY A 363 16.92 -6.10 3.72
N SER A 364 16.66 -4.80 3.62
CA SER A 364 17.00 -3.81 4.65
C SER A 364 15.76 -3.03 5.09
N THR A 365 15.77 -2.56 6.32
CA THR A 365 14.76 -1.64 6.86
C THR A 365 14.69 -0.38 6.00
N GLN A 366 13.47 0.07 5.73
CA GLN A 366 13.16 1.23 4.91
C GLN A 366 12.47 2.30 5.77
N PRO A 367 12.76 3.61 5.55
CA PRO A 367 11.94 4.69 6.10
C PRO A 367 10.50 4.55 5.61
N ALA A 368 9.54 4.77 6.47
CA ALA A 368 8.12 4.53 6.14
C ALA A 368 7.20 5.65 6.61
N SER A 369 6.18 5.90 5.80
CA SER A 369 4.96 6.59 6.20
C SER A 369 3.91 5.53 6.51
N LEU A 370 3.53 5.43 7.78
CA LEU A 370 2.58 4.43 8.26
C LEU A 370 1.28 5.09 8.69
N LEU A 371 0.25 4.92 7.86
CA LEU A 371 -1.09 5.42 8.10
C LEU A 371 -1.87 4.49 9.06
N LYS A 372 -2.87 5.04 9.74
CA LYS A 372 -3.68 4.28 10.69
C LYS A 372 -4.86 3.62 9.98
N PRO A 373 -4.96 2.28 10.01
CA PRO A 373 -6.16 1.57 9.56
C PRO A 373 -7.29 1.66 10.60
N MET A 374 -8.53 1.38 10.18
CA MET A 374 -9.71 1.37 11.05
C MET A 374 -10.61 0.17 10.75
N TRP A 375 -11.10 -0.51 11.79
CA TRP A 375 -12.14 -1.53 11.61
C TRP A 375 -13.50 -0.88 11.36
N VAL A 376 -14.14 -1.28 10.28
CA VAL A 376 -15.48 -0.83 9.91
C VAL A 376 -16.46 -1.99 9.97
N ASN A 377 -17.58 -1.77 10.66
CA ASN A 377 -18.71 -2.65 10.74
C ASN A 377 -20.01 -1.85 10.61
N LYS A 378 -21.18 -2.48 10.81
CA LYS A 378 -22.46 -1.78 10.69
C LYS A 378 -22.58 -0.55 11.58
N ALA A 379 -22.01 -0.61 12.81
CA ALA A 379 -22.19 0.45 13.80
C ALA A 379 -21.46 1.75 13.46
N ASN A 380 -20.38 1.69 12.67
CA ASN A 380 -19.58 2.86 12.34
C ASN A 380 -19.45 3.12 10.83
N MET A 381 -20.13 2.36 9.98
CA MET A 381 -20.04 2.48 8.51
C MET A 381 -20.42 3.89 8.03
N GLU A 382 -21.53 4.45 8.56
CA GLU A 382 -22.00 5.80 8.22
C GLU A 382 -20.95 6.86 8.60
N ALA A 383 -20.38 6.76 9.80
CA ALA A 383 -19.41 7.73 10.33
C ALA A 383 -18.00 7.59 9.72
N THR A 384 -17.77 6.59 8.90
CA THR A 384 -16.46 6.27 8.29
C THR A 384 -16.55 6.28 6.76
N VAL A 385 -16.67 5.15 6.13
CA VAL A 385 -16.60 5.00 4.66
C VAL A 385 -17.69 5.76 3.90
N ILE A 386 -18.85 5.98 4.51
CA ILE A 386 -19.92 6.78 3.91
C ILE A 386 -19.59 8.28 4.04
N LYS A 387 -19.28 8.74 5.25
CA LYS A 387 -18.87 10.13 5.49
C LYS A 387 -17.70 10.54 4.62
N ASP A 388 -16.72 9.67 4.44
CA ASP A 388 -15.55 9.90 3.61
C ASP A 388 -15.84 9.77 2.10
N LYS A 389 -17.09 9.44 1.72
CA LYS A 389 -17.49 9.17 0.33
C LYS A 389 -16.63 8.11 -0.35
N PHE A 390 -16.08 7.21 0.44
CA PHE A 390 -15.26 6.11 -0.04
C PHE A 390 -16.12 5.04 -0.72
N VAL A 391 -17.32 4.82 -0.20
CA VAL A 391 -18.33 3.94 -0.79
C VAL A 391 -19.52 4.78 -1.25
N ASP A 392 -19.96 4.58 -2.49
CA ASP A 392 -21.16 5.23 -3.02
C ASP A 392 -22.43 4.65 -2.41
N VAL A 393 -23.18 5.48 -1.67
CA VAL A 393 -24.36 5.06 -0.92
C VAL A 393 -25.46 4.53 -1.84
N ALA A 394 -25.68 5.16 -3.01
CA ALA A 394 -26.73 4.74 -3.91
C ALA A 394 -26.46 3.32 -4.42
N THR A 395 -25.23 3.04 -4.82
CA THR A 395 -24.79 1.73 -5.26
C THR A 395 -24.82 0.71 -4.13
N LEU A 396 -24.33 1.08 -2.93
CA LEU A 396 -24.36 0.22 -1.74
C LEU A 396 -25.77 -0.23 -1.42
N CYS A 397 -26.71 0.72 -1.32
CA CYS A 397 -28.10 0.45 -0.97
C CYS A 397 -28.90 -0.24 -2.07
N SER A 398 -28.53 -0.02 -3.34
CA SER A 398 -29.07 -0.81 -4.47
C SER A 398 -28.70 -2.29 -4.35
N LYS A 399 -27.47 -2.61 -3.94
CA LYS A 399 -26.97 -3.99 -3.79
C LYS A 399 -27.41 -4.65 -2.48
N ALA A 400 -27.31 -3.94 -1.36
CA ALA A 400 -27.67 -4.48 -0.04
C ALA A 400 -29.18 -4.53 0.21
N GLY A 401 -29.95 -3.71 -0.50
CA GLY A 401 -31.37 -3.48 -0.31
C GLY A 401 -31.65 -2.20 0.47
N ALA A 402 -32.54 -1.34 -0.03
CA ALA A 402 -32.88 -0.05 0.56
C ALA A 402 -33.35 -0.18 2.02
N ALA A 403 -34.17 -1.19 2.33
CA ALA A 403 -34.64 -1.46 3.69
C ALA A 403 -33.48 -1.81 4.66
N VAL A 404 -32.45 -2.51 4.16
CA VAL A 404 -31.26 -2.85 4.96
C VAL A 404 -30.46 -1.59 5.26
N CYS A 405 -30.26 -0.72 4.27
CA CYS A 405 -29.60 0.58 4.50
C CYS A 405 -30.32 1.41 5.54
N THR A 406 -31.65 1.62 5.38
CA THR A 406 -32.46 2.41 6.31
C THR A 406 -32.39 1.83 7.74
N ALA A 407 -32.46 0.49 7.90
CA ALA A 407 -32.37 -0.17 9.20
C ALA A 407 -31.01 0.01 9.88
N ASN A 408 -29.96 0.33 9.12
CA ASN A 408 -28.61 0.60 9.62
C ASN A 408 -28.23 2.11 9.60
N GLY A 409 -29.20 3.00 9.41
CA GLY A 409 -28.99 4.45 9.46
C GLY A 409 -28.21 5.02 8.26
N ILE A 410 -28.13 4.28 7.17
CA ILE A 410 -27.44 4.73 5.94
C ILE A 410 -28.49 5.34 5.01
N SER A 411 -28.27 6.60 4.61
CA SER A 411 -29.24 7.39 3.81
C SER A 411 -28.52 8.24 2.74
#